data_726b451c800ebe5d2f83386c2f5cb150
#
_entry.id   726b451c800ebe5d2f83386c2f5cb150
#
_cell.length_a   1.000
_cell.length_b   1.000
_cell.length_c   1.000
_cell.angle_alpha   90.00
_cell.angle_beta   90.00
_cell.angle_gamma   90.00
#
_symmetry.space_group_name_H-M   'P 1'
#
loop_
_entity.id
_entity.type
_entity.pdbx_description
1 polymer ?
#
loop_
_entity_poly.entity_id
_entity_poly.type
_entity_poly.pdbx_seq_one_letter_code
_entity_poly.pdbx_strand_id
1 'polypeptide(L)'
;MLQEIAINLVALPSVPIIGDPIQGLAPCSQLRSLRNPLKLGGLCRRIRYFFPATRPRGRFASAIIPFGASLSLSKLRISVVQYLNTAPLVRGFTFGPLKGKYDLSFTVPSQCAEALRAGAADVAILPAIELQRIPNLVILPDLSIASKERVRSLLIVSKSPIREARSIALDSSSRSTQALTRILCDSRWLITPEFSEANPDLATMLATCDAALLIGDPALRMALAAEQHVAPGRDGALVCTGAQIGLPQISWVHIYDVVHEWWQLTERPAVLAVWAARPEIVTAEVAADFNASLAYGLAHLPEICAEAARELQLPEKELALYLRTNIDYSLDAENLKGLNEFFAHAARLGLVPQANPISIFAAPRKIGTSH
;
A
#
# COMPACT_ATOMS: atom_id res chain seq x y z
N MET A 1 13.28 33.79 40.48
CA MET A 1 13.53 32.61 41.32
C MET A 1 13.75 31.45 40.33
N LEU A 2 15.01 31.21 40.01
CA LEU A 2 15.51 30.19 39.08
C LEU A 2 15.56 28.84 39.83
N GLN A 3 15.07 27.79 39.26
CA GLN A 3 15.46 26.42 39.61
C GLN A 3 15.70 25.62 38.38
N GLU A 4 16.98 25.30 38.16
CA GLU A 4 17.53 24.34 37.21
C GLU A 4 17.07 22.93 37.58
N ILE A 5 16.73 22.14 36.57
CA ILE A 5 16.66 20.68 36.68
C ILE A 5 17.70 20.11 35.73
N ALA A 6 18.69 19.46 36.32
CA ALA A 6 19.80 18.79 35.66
C ALA A 6 19.38 17.54 34.89
N ILE A 7 19.90 17.39 33.68
CA ILE A 7 19.79 16.21 32.84
C ILE A 7 20.92 15.24 33.18
N ASN A 8 20.59 14.03 33.65
CA ASN A 8 21.53 12.95 33.84
C ASN A 8 21.79 12.25 32.51
N LEU A 9 22.98 12.42 31.93
CA LEU A 9 23.53 11.54 30.88
C LEU A 9 24.05 10.26 31.52
N VAL A 10 23.53 9.11 31.10
CA VAL A 10 24.14 7.81 31.35
C VAL A 10 24.95 7.43 30.12
N ALA A 11 26.26 7.32 30.30
CA ALA A 11 27.21 6.88 29.31
C ALA A 11 27.18 5.36 29.16
N LEU A 12 27.18 4.86 27.91
CA LEU A 12 27.42 3.46 27.58
C LEU A 12 28.88 3.26 27.15
N PRO A 13 29.50 2.11 27.44
CA PRO A 13 30.93 1.89 27.24
C PRO A 13 31.31 1.52 25.82
N SER A 14 32.47 2.01 25.41
CA SER A 14 33.19 1.75 24.17
C SER A 14 33.75 0.31 24.10
N VAL A 15 33.62 -0.31 22.91
CA VAL A 15 34.29 -1.57 22.53
C VAL A 15 35.41 -1.26 21.52
N PRO A 16 36.58 -1.89 21.62
CA PRO A 16 37.79 -1.49 20.89
C PRO A 16 37.89 -2.05 19.47
N ILE A 17 38.56 -1.25 18.64
CA ILE A 17 38.98 -1.54 17.27
C ILE A 17 40.30 -2.36 17.31
N ILE A 18 40.36 -3.47 16.60
CA ILE A 18 41.62 -4.14 16.25
C ILE A 18 41.60 -4.42 14.74
N GLY A 19 42.44 -3.75 13.98
CA GLY A 19 43.64 -4.18 13.28
C GLY A 19 43.42 -4.57 11.81
N ASP A 20 43.90 -3.73 10.90
CA ASP A 20 44.30 -3.97 9.49
C ASP A 20 45.60 -4.80 9.40
N PRO A 21 46.19 -5.06 8.20
CA PRO A 21 45.69 -5.35 6.86
C PRO A 21 46.41 -6.56 6.20
N ILE A 22 45.89 -7.07 5.08
CA ILE A 22 46.79 -7.79 4.11
C ILE A 22 46.42 -7.36 2.68
N GLN A 23 47.46 -6.87 2.02
CA GLN A 23 47.60 -6.52 0.62
C GLN A 23 47.66 -7.77 -0.28
N GLY A 24 47.24 -7.61 -1.52
CA GLY A 24 47.91 -8.19 -2.67
C GLY A 24 47.04 -9.16 -3.50
N LEU A 25 46.70 -8.76 -4.68
CA LEU A 25 47.09 -9.28 -6.00
C LEU A 25 46.01 -9.07 -7.07
N ALA A 26 46.47 -8.57 -8.18
CA ALA A 26 45.82 -8.06 -9.35
C ALA A 26 45.27 -9.17 -10.32
N PRO A 27 44.75 -8.79 -11.51
CA PRO A 27 43.64 -9.46 -12.21
C PRO A 27 44.09 -10.50 -13.24
N CYS A 28 43.27 -11.46 -13.53
CA CYS A 28 43.42 -12.31 -14.70
C CYS A 28 42.19 -12.29 -15.58
N SER A 29 42.35 -11.66 -16.71
CA SER A 29 41.52 -11.73 -17.89
C SER A 29 41.71 -13.05 -18.63
N GLN A 30 40.67 -13.43 -19.40
CA GLN A 30 40.65 -14.42 -20.49
C GLN A 30 40.55 -15.91 -20.11
N LEU A 31 39.40 -16.46 -20.50
CA LEU A 31 39.42 -17.61 -21.43
C LEU A 31 38.00 -17.82 -22.02
N ARG A 32 38.00 -17.73 -23.34
CA ARG A 32 36.88 -18.04 -24.23
C ARG A 32 36.70 -19.54 -24.41
N SER A 33 35.42 -19.92 -24.65
CA SER A 33 35.01 -20.97 -25.60
C SER A 33 35.49 -22.42 -25.33
N LEU A 34 34.52 -23.29 -25.14
CA LEU A 34 34.41 -24.52 -25.95
C LEU A 34 33.00 -25.13 -25.80
N ARG A 35 32.44 -25.45 -26.97
CA ARG A 35 31.12 -26.09 -27.18
C ARG A 35 31.26 -27.60 -27.04
N ASN A 36 30.18 -28.20 -26.62
CA ASN A 36 29.56 -29.46 -27.08
C ASN A 36 29.82 -30.80 -26.33
N PRO A 37 28.93 -31.76 -26.55
CA PRO A 37 28.33 -32.55 -25.46
C PRO A 37 28.77 -34.01 -25.53
N LEU A 38 28.78 -34.69 -24.39
CA LEU A 38 28.86 -36.16 -24.40
C LEU A 38 27.87 -36.78 -23.40
N LYS A 39 27.05 -37.67 -23.95
CA LYS A 39 26.20 -38.65 -23.31
C LYS A 39 27.02 -39.66 -22.49
N LEU A 40 26.51 -40.06 -21.36
CA LEU A 40 26.70 -41.35 -20.68
C LEU A 40 25.70 -41.35 -19.54
N GLY A 41 24.70 -42.12 -19.43
CA GLY A 41 24.53 -43.56 -19.46
C GLY A 41 24.66 -44.14 -18.06
N GLY A 42 23.49 -44.33 -17.35
CA GLY A 42 23.23 -45.46 -16.47
C GLY A 42 23.97 -45.49 -15.09
N LEU A 43 23.22 -45.34 -13.99
CA LEU A 43 23.16 -46.37 -12.92
C LEU A 43 22.10 -45.99 -11.88
N CYS A 44 20.95 -46.63 -12.03
CA CYS A 44 19.89 -46.61 -11.01
C CYS A 44 20.30 -47.63 -9.93
N ARG A 45 20.71 -47.20 -8.74
CA ARG A 45 20.82 -48.09 -7.56
C ARG A 45 19.58 -47.96 -6.75
N ARG A 46 18.69 -48.98 -6.85
CA ARG A 46 17.60 -49.26 -5.92
C ARG A 46 18.20 -49.64 -4.57
N ILE A 47 17.93 -48.84 -3.52
CA ILE A 47 18.13 -49.26 -2.14
C ILE A 47 16.80 -49.88 -1.67
N ARG A 48 16.78 -51.19 -1.51
CA ARG A 48 15.70 -51.92 -0.85
C ARG A 48 15.93 -51.84 0.65
N TYR A 49 15.01 -51.26 1.38
CA TYR A 49 14.96 -51.43 2.82
C TYR A 49 14.18 -52.73 3.11
N PHE A 50 14.86 -53.70 3.78
CA PHE A 50 14.30 -54.87 4.35
C PHE A 50 13.61 -54.51 5.69
N PHE A 51 12.31 -54.75 5.79
CA PHE A 51 11.60 -54.77 7.07
C PHE A 51 11.38 -56.24 7.48
N PRO A 52 11.77 -56.65 8.65
CA PRO A 52 11.40 -57.97 9.18
C PRO A 52 9.92 -57.95 9.67
N ALA A 53 9.17 -58.91 9.20
CA ALA A 53 7.80 -59.14 9.64
C ALA A 53 7.80 -59.76 11.05
N THR A 54 7.32 -58.98 12.04
CA THR A 54 6.84 -59.53 13.31
C THR A 54 5.44 -58.97 13.56
N ARG A 55 4.44 -59.88 13.50
CA ARG A 55 3.07 -59.60 13.91
C ARG A 55 3.00 -59.72 15.46
N PRO A 56 2.46 -58.73 16.17
CA PRO A 56 1.78 -58.97 17.43
C PRO A 56 0.26 -58.88 17.20
N ARG A 57 -0.42 -59.93 17.65
CA ARG A 57 -1.86 -59.93 17.88
C ARG A 57 -2.16 -58.96 19.03
N GLY A 58 -2.71 -57.76 18.70
CA GLY A 58 -3.19 -56.77 19.65
C GLY A 58 -4.61 -56.35 19.29
N ARG A 59 -5.50 -56.48 20.27
CA ARG A 59 -6.93 -56.15 20.25
C ARG A 59 -7.14 -54.73 19.66
N PHE A 60 -8.05 -54.65 18.69
CA PHE A 60 -8.58 -53.35 18.25
C PHE A 60 -9.33 -52.71 19.42
N ALA A 61 -8.71 -51.80 20.11
CA ALA A 61 -9.41 -50.82 20.92
C ALA A 61 -10.00 -49.78 19.96
N SER A 62 -11.31 -49.77 19.82
CA SER A 62 -12.04 -48.67 19.17
C SER A 62 -11.76 -47.40 19.94
N ALA A 63 -10.84 -46.56 19.45
CA ALA A 63 -10.68 -45.21 19.92
C ALA A 63 -11.94 -44.44 19.51
N ILE A 64 -12.87 -44.26 20.45
CA ILE A 64 -13.96 -43.29 20.32
C ILE A 64 -13.27 -41.92 20.29
N ILE A 65 -13.17 -41.35 19.09
CA ILE A 65 -12.79 -39.92 18.93
C ILE A 65 -13.93 -39.16 19.61
N PRO A 66 -13.65 -38.33 20.64
CA PRO A 66 -14.69 -37.50 21.21
C PRO A 66 -15.19 -36.53 20.14
N PHE A 67 -16.44 -36.73 19.72
CA PHE A 67 -17.19 -35.82 18.88
C PHE A 67 -17.48 -34.54 19.70
N GLY A 68 -16.57 -33.57 19.68
CA GLY A 68 -16.68 -32.38 20.53
C GLY A 68 -15.46 -31.47 20.53
N ALA A 69 -14.48 -31.72 19.71
CA ALA A 69 -13.49 -30.67 19.44
C ALA A 69 -14.18 -29.59 18.57
N SER A 70 -14.67 -28.53 19.22
CA SER A 70 -15.00 -27.29 18.54
C SER A 70 -13.75 -26.90 17.79
N LEU A 71 -13.74 -27.11 16.47
CA LEU A 71 -12.79 -26.47 15.56
C LEU A 71 -13.04 -24.97 15.74
N SER A 72 -12.24 -24.33 16.57
CA SER A 72 -12.15 -22.87 16.58
C SER A 72 -11.72 -22.51 15.16
N LEU A 73 -12.68 -22.19 14.32
CA LEU A 73 -12.41 -21.60 13.02
C LEU A 73 -11.56 -20.36 13.29
N SER A 74 -10.30 -20.40 12.87
CA SER A 74 -9.42 -19.24 12.99
C SER A 74 -10.10 -18.07 12.32
N LYS A 75 -10.13 -16.92 13.01
CA LYS A 75 -10.69 -15.70 12.44
C LYS A 75 -9.95 -15.34 11.16
N LEU A 76 -10.66 -14.80 10.18
CA LEU A 76 -10.01 -14.24 8.99
C LEU A 76 -9.12 -13.07 9.40
N ARG A 77 -7.91 -13.07 8.84
CA ARG A 77 -6.88 -12.06 9.09
C ARG A 77 -7.01 -10.96 8.05
N ILE A 78 -7.19 -9.73 8.51
CA ILE A 78 -7.36 -8.56 7.65
C ILE A 78 -6.15 -7.63 7.80
N SER A 79 -5.47 -7.33 6.71
CA SER A 79 -4.39 -6.33 6.67
C SER A 79 -4.93 -4.99 6.20
N VAL A 80 -4.73 -3.97 7.03
CA VAL A 80 -5.33 -2.64 6.92
C VAL A 80 -4.25 -1.59 6.76
N VAL A 81 -4.47 -0.63 5.87
CA VAL A 81 -3.61 0.55 5.76
C VAL A 81 -3.85 1.49 6.93
N GLN A 82 -2.77 1.90 7.61
CA GLN A 82 -2.81 2.75 8.80
C GLN A 82 -2.78 4.25 8.44
N TYR A 83 -3.70 4.69 7.56
CA TYR A 83 -3.88 6.11 7.25
C TYR A 83 -5.33 6.52 7.55
N LEU A 84 -5.53 7.82 7.77
CA LEU A 84 -6.84 8.38 8.12
C LEU A 84 -7.94 8.01 7.09
N ASN A 85 -7.61 7.99 5.81
CA ASN A 85 -8.58 7.65 4.76
C ASN A 85 -9.15 6.23 4.86
N THR A 86 -8.49 5.34 5.59
CA THR A 86 -8.96 3.97 5.83
C THR A 86 -9.87 3.86 7.07
N ALA A 87 -9.80 4.83 7.98
CA ALA A 87 -10.52 4.76 9.26
C ALA A 87 -12.04 4.50 9.12
N PRO A 88 -12.78 5.14 8.19
CA PRO A 88 -14.19 4.83 7.98
C PRO A 88 -14.46 3.40 7.53
N LEU A 89 -13.59 2.82 6.70
CA LEU A 89 -13.74 1.45 6.19
C LEU A 89 -13.67 0.40 7.29
N VAL A 90 -12.93 0.66 8.37
CA VAL A 90 -12.66 -0.32 9.43
C VAL A 90 -13.32 0.00 10.76
N ARG A 91 -14.05 1.13 10.87
CA ARG A 91 -14.69 1.55 12.13
C ARG A 91 -15.64 0.51 12.70
N GLY A 92 -16.39 -0.17 11.83
CA GLY A 92 -17.29 -1.25 12.24
C GLY A 92 -16.58 -2.45 12.85
N PHE A 93 -15.37 -2.75 12.39
CA PHE A 93 -14.52 -3.83 12.91
C PHE A 93 -13.82 -3.46 14.22
N THR A 94 -13.48 -2.18 14.41
CA THR A 94 -12.69 -1.73 15.58
C THR A 94 -13.56 -1.32 16.75
N PHE A 95 -14.66 -0.62 16.51
CA PHE A 95 -15.53 -0.04 17.54
C PHE A 95 -17.01 -0.40 17.37
N GLY A 96 -17.41 -0.96 16.23
CA GLY A 96 -18.80 -1.26 15.89
C GLY A 96 -19.23 -2.70 16.18
N PRO A 97 -20.37 -3.12 15.58
CA PRO A 97 -20.98 -4.43 15.82
C PRO A 97 -20.11 -5.63 15.41
N LEU A 98 -19.12 -5.40 14.52
CA LEU A 98 -18.23 -6.45 14.00
C LEU A 98 -16.93 -6.58 14.82
N LYS A 99 -16.82 -5.85 15.94
CA LYS A 99 -15.64 -5.89 16.80
C LYS A 99 -15.33 -7.30 17.27
N GLY A 100 -14.09 -7.72 17.01
CA GLY A 100 -13.61 -9.04 17.42
C GLY A 100 -14.05 -10.20 16.52
N LYS A 101 -14.80 -9.95 15.41
CA LYS A 101 -15.13 -10.99 14.42
C LYS A 101 -13.92 -11.39 13.57
N TYR A 102 -13.03 -10.42 13.30
CA TYR A 102 -11.83 -10.56 12.46
C TYR A 102 -10.57 -10.23 13.24
N ASP A 103 -9.42 -10.71 12.76
CA ASP A 103 -8.10 -10.34 13.28
C ASP A 103 -7.51 -9.24 12.38
N LEU A 104 -7.37 -8.04 12.92
CA LEU A 104 -6.91 -6.85 12.20
C LEU A 104 -5.42 -6.62 12.45
N SER A 105 -4.67 -6.33 11.38
CA SER A 105 -3.30 -5.81 11.44
C SER A 105 -3.20 -4.51 10.67
N PHE A 106 -2.46 -3.53 11.20
CA PHE A 106 -2.33 -2.19 10.62
C PHE A 106 -0.90 -1.94 10.16
N THR A 107 -0.72 -1.49 8.91
CA THR A 107 0.59 -1.26 8.31
C THR A 107 0.50 -0.27 7.13
N VAL A 108 1.59 -0.09 6.38
CA VAL A 108 1.61 0.74 5.16
C VAL A 108 1.09 -0.02 3.94
N PRO A 109 0.62 0.68 2.88
CA PRO A 109 -0.04 0.04 1.73
C PRO A 109 0.78 -1.08 1.05
N SER A 110 2.09 -0.88 0.87
CA SER A 110 2.96 -1.90 0.27
C SER A 110 3.06 -3.18 1.11
N GLN A 111 3.04 -3.05 2.43
CA GLN A 111 3.11 -4.19 3.36
C GLN A 111 1.77 -4.96 3.42
N CYS A 112 0.63 -4.29 3.24
CA CYS A 112 -0.66 -4.98 3.09
C CYS A 112 -0.64 -5.92 1.88
N ALA A 113 -0.08 -5.48 0.75
CA ALA A 113 0.06 -6.31 -0.44
C ALA A 113 0.99 -7.50 -0.21
N GLU A 114 2.12 -7.31 0.50
CA GLU A 114 3.03 -8.41 0.84
C GLU A 114 2.37 -9.41 1.80
N ALA A 115 1.62 -8.94 2.79
CA ALA A 115 0.89 -9.82 3.72
C ALA A 115 -0.11 -10.73 2.96
N LEU A 116 -0.86 -10.18 1.99
CA LEU A 116 -1.77 -10.95 1.15
C LEU A 116 -1.01 -11.91 0.21
N ARG A 117 0.09 -11.45 -0.41
CA ARG A 117 0.93 -12.27 -1.29
C ARG A 117 1.51 -13.47 -0.57
N ALA A 118 2.01 -13.27 0.64
CA ALA A 118 2.61 -14.31 1.47
C ALA A 118 1.59 -15.21 2.19
N GLY A 119 0.28 -14.94 2.08
CA GLY A 119 -0.75 -15.66 2.84
C GLY A 119 -0.74 -15.36 4.35
N ALA A 120 -0.10 -14.27 4.76
CA ALA A 120 -0.13 -13.77 6.14
C ALA A 120 -1.44 -13.02 6.46
N ALA A 121 -2.11 -12.50 5.44
CA ALA A 121 -3.47 -11.97 5.50
C ALA A 121 -4.40 -12.74 4.55
N ASP A 122 -5.66 -12.85 4.90
CA ASP A 122 -6.71 -13.50 4.10
C ASP A 122 -7.46 -12.46 3.25
N VAL A 123 -7.63 -11.25 3.78
CA VAL A 123 -8.15 -10.07 3.09
C VAL A 123 -7.20 -8.89 3.35
N ALA A 124 -6.97 -8.07 2.35
CA ALA A 124 -6.18 -6.86 2.52
C ALA A 124 -6.75 -5.69 1.73
N ILE A 125 -6.61 -4.47 2.28
CA ILE A 125 -6.72 -3.29 1.46
C ILE A 125 -5.34 -3.01 0.84
N LEU A 126 -5.25 -3.05 -0.49
CA LEU A 126 -3.97 -3.00 -1.17
C LEU A 126 -3.96 -1.96 -2.29
N PRO A 127 -2.77 -1.45 -2.63
CA PRO A 127 -2.62 -0.55 -3.77
C PRO A 127 -3.23 -1.17 -5.03
N ALA A 128 -4.03 -0.41 -5.76
CA ALA A 128 -4.78 -0.91 -6.93
C ALA A 128 -3.89 -1.61 -7.97
N ILE A 129 -2.65 -1.13 -8.18
CA ILE A 129 -1.68 -1.73 -9.12
C ILE A 129 -1.38 -3.21 -8.79
N GLU A 130 -1.49 -3.61 -7.53
CA GLU A 130 -1.19 -4.97 -7.08
C GLU A 130 -2.21 -6.00 -7.59
N LEU A 131 -3.40 -5.57 -8.00
CA LEU A 131 -4.35 -6.45 -8.71
C LEU A 131 -3.78 -7.00 -10.03
N GLN A 132 -2.84 -6.28 -10.63
CA GLN A 132 -2.16 -6.70 -11.85
C GLN A 132 -0.89 -7.51 -11.59
N ARG A 133 -0.42 -7.58 -10.34
CA ARG A 133 0.83 -8.21 -9.93
C ARG A 133 0.64 -9.47 -9.08
N ILE A 134 -0.48 -9.55 -8.37
CA ILE A 134 -0.81 -10.71 -7.54
C ILE A 134 -1.90 -11.52 -8.28
N PRO A 135 -1.62 -12.75 -8.71
CA PRO A 135 -2.59 -13.56 -9.44
C PRO A 135 -3.73 -14.04 -8.53
N ASN A 136 -4.86 -14.40 -9.15
CA ASN A 136 -6.01 -15.03 -8.47
C ASN A 136 -6.55 -14.20 -7.30
N LEU A 137 -6.72 -12.89 -7.49
CA LEU A 137 -7.43 -12.03 -6.56
C LEU A 137 -8.83 -11.70 -7.07
N VAL A 138 -9.75 -11.54 -6.12
CA VAL A 138 -11.07 -10.99 -6.34
C VAL A 138 -11.23 -9.76 -5.44
N ILE A 139 -11.84 -8.71 -5.99
CA ILE A 139 -12.15 -7.48 -5.25
C ILE A 139 -13.46 -7.67 -4.49
N LEU A 140 -13.52 -7.20 -3.25
CA LEU A 140 -14.77 -7.05 -2.51
C LEU A 140 -15.62 -5.95 -3.17
N PRO A 141 -16.92 -6.19 -3.45
CA PRO A 141 -17.74 -5.27 -4.23
C PRO A 141 -18.00 -3.96 -3.49
N ASP A 142 -18.25 -2.92 -4.26
CA ASP A 142 -18.77 -1.63 -3.85
C ASP A 142 -17.83 -0.76 -2.99
N LEU A 143 -16.60 -1.24 -2.69
CA LEU A 143 -15.68 -0.61 -1.75
C LEU A 143 -14.33 -0.29 -2.36
N SER A 144 -13.87 0.96 -2.16
CA SER A 144 -12.53 1.39 -2.55
C SER A 144 -12.01 2.53 -1.67
N ILE A 145 -10.79 2.93 -1.89
CA ILE A 145 -10.29 4.28 -1.63
C ILE A 145 -10.00 4.89 -2.99
N ALA A 146 -10.88 5.78 -3.40
CA ALA A 146 -10.79 6.51 -4.66
C ALA A 146 -10.90 8.02 -4.41
N SER A 147 -10.69 8.79 -5.46
CA SER A 147 -10.97 10.22 -5.46
C SER A 147 -11.30 10.66 -6.89
N LYS A 148 -12.29 11.56 -7.03
CA LYS A 148 -12.81 11.94 -8.34
C LYS A 148 -11.98 13.03 -9.01
N GLU A 149 -11.53 14.03 -8.27
CA GLU A 149 -10.82 15.16 -8.85
C GLU A 149 -9.54 15.55 -8.09
N ARG A 150 -9.54 15.39 -6.77
CA ARG A 150 -8.44 15.81 -5.90
C ARG A 150 -8.45 15.05 -4.58
N VAL A 151 -7.28 14.62 -4.13
CA VAL A 151 -7.19 13.78 -2.92
C VAL A 151 -6.53 14.47 -1.73
N ARG A 152 -5.69 15.48 -1.93
CA ARG A 152 -4.92 16.21 -0.90
C ARG A 152 -3.88 15.39 -0.12
N SER A 153 -3.93 14.07 -0.16
CA SER A 153 -3.04 13.17 0.57
C SER A 153 -2.08 12.38 -0.32
N LEU A 154 -1.95 12.76 -1.58
CA LEU A 154 -0.96 12.22 -2.53
C LEU A 154 -0.36 13.40 -3.28
N LEU A 155 0.86 13.81 -2.92
CA LEU A 155 1.46 15.04 -3.39
C LEU A 155 2.82 14.79 -4.02
N ILE A 156 3.10 15.49 -5.11
CA ILE A 156 4.46 15.72 -5.57
C ILE A 156 4.87 17.13 -5.14
N VAL A 157 5.96 17.19 -4.38
CA VAL A 157 6.58 18.44 -3.91
C VAL A 157 7.87 18.62 -4.69
N SER A 158 8.00 19.72 -5.42
CA SER A 158 9.13 20.01 -6.31
C SER A 158 9.78 21.35 -5.96
N LYS A 159 11.11 21.42 -6.08
CA LYS A 159 11.89 22.65 -5.88
C LYS A 159 11.75 23.67 -7.01
N SER A 160 11.24 23.25 -8.17
CA SER A 160 10.98 24.04 -9.35
C SER A 160 9.69 23.55 -10.03
N PRO A 161 9.20 24.20 -11.09
CA PRO A 161 8.12 23.64 -11.89
C PRO A 161 8.41 22.21 -12.30
N ILE A 162 7.44 21.28 -12.15
CA ILE A 162 7.66 19.84 -12.30
C ILE A 162 8.28 19.45 -13.66
N ARG A 163 8.00 20.22 -14.70
CA ARG A 163 8.57 20.00 -16.04
C ARG A 163 10.09 20.20 -16.10
N GLU A 164 10.69 20.80 -15.09
CA GLU A 164 12.13 21.03 -14.96
C GLU A 164 12.80 19.96 -14.10
N ALA A 165 12.03 19.11 -13.40
CA ALA A 165 12.56 18.08 -12.52
C ALA A 165 13.29 16.99 -13.31
N ARG A 166 14.52 16.71 -12.92
CA ARG A 166 15.38 15.67 -13.51
C ARG A 166 15.45 14.43 -12.63
N SER A 167 15.07 14.55 -11.38
CA SER A 167 15.07 13.47 -10.40
C SER A 167 13.87 13.55 -9.46
N ILE A 168 13.22 12.40 -9.18
CA ILE A 168 12.05 12.30 -8.31
C ILE A 168 12.26 11.16 -7.31
N ALA A 169 12.24 11.49 -6.02
CA ALA A 169 12.19 10.50 -4.96
C ALA A 169 10.75 10.00 -4.79
N LEU A 170 10.56 8.68 -4.82
CA LEU A 170 9.26 8.03 -4.70
C LEU A 170 9.10 7.41 -3.32
N ASP A 171 8.02 7.76 -2.61
CA ASP A 171 7.62 7.13 -1.35
C ASP A 171 7.46 5.61 -1.53
N SER A 172 8.28 4.82 -0.83
CA SER A 172 8.33 3.36 -0.93
C SER A 172 7.09 2.66 -0.37
N SER A 173 6.24 3.38 0.35
CA SER A 173 5.04 2.82 0.98
C SER A 173 3.86 2.63 0.02
N SER A 174 3.82 3.31 -1.16
CA SER A 174 2.68 3.23 -2.09
C SER A 174 3.04 2.95 -3.54
N ARG A 175 2.78 1.74 -3.97
CA ARG A 175 3.09 1.28 -5.33
C ARG A 175 2.15 1.84 -6.41
N SER A 176 0.87 2.06 -6.09
CA SER A 176 -0.07 2.70 -7.06
C SER A 176 0.30 4.13 -7.34
N THR A 177 0.67 4.89 -6.30
CA THR A 177 1.01 6.30 -6.46
C THR A 177 2.35 6.47 -7.16
N GLN A 178 3.32 5.57 -6.92
CA GLN A 178 4.54 5.52 -7.73
C GLN A 178 4.24 5.28 -9.22
N ALA A 179 3.33 4.34 -9.54
CA ALA A 179 2.92 4.08 -10.92
C ALA A 179 2.20 5.30 -11.54
N LEU A 180 1.25 5.92 -10.82
CA LEU A 180 0.60 7.17 -11.25
C LEU A 180 1.62 8.28 -11.53
N THR A 181 2.59 8.48 -10.64
CA THR A 181 3.65 9.48 -10.83
C THR A 181 4.44 9.24 -12.13
N ARG A 182 4.81 7.99 -12.41
CA ARG A 182 5.51 7.63 -13.66
C ARG A 182 4.64 7.88 -14.90
N ILE A 183 3.35 7.55 -14.82
CA ILE A 183 2.37 7.82 -15.90
C ILE A 183 2.24 9.32 -16.12
N LEU A 184 2.14 10.12 -15.06
CA LEU A 184 2.05 11.59 -15.17
C LEU A 184 3.32 12.19 -15.77
N CYS A 185 4.51 11.73 -15.39
CA CYS A 185 5.76 12.16 -16.00
C CYS A 185 5.77 11.91 -17.50
N ASP A 186 5.38 10.70 -17.95
CA ASP A 186 5.35 10.34 -19.37
C ASP A 186 4.25 11.06 -20.15
N SER A 187 3.01 11.03 -19.65
CA SER A 187 1.84 11.37 -20.46
C SER A 187 1.31 12.80 -20.24
N ARG A 188 1.53 13.38 -19.04
CA ARG A 188 1.01 14.71 -18.67
C ARG A 188 2.07 15.80 -18.73
N TRP A 189 3.24 15.52 -18.12
CA TRP A 189 4.32 16.49 -18.03
C TRP A 189 5.36 16.36 -19.13
N LEU A 190 5.41 15.18 -19.79
CA LEU A 190 6.32 14.87 -20.91
C LEU A 190 7.78 15.00 -20.49
N ILE A 191 8.14 14.44 -19.36
CA ILE A 191 9.48 14.41 -18.78
C ILE A 191 9.92 12.97 -18.50
N THR A 192 11.24 12.76 -18.47
CA THR A 192 11.87 11.46 -18.18
C THR A 192 12.88 11.60 -17.03
N PRO A 193 12.40 11.85 -15.79
CA PRO A 193 13.30 12.02 -14.66
C PRO A 193 13.89 10.68 -14.21
N GLU A 194 15.01 10.73 -13.51
CA GLU A 194 15.51 9.60 -12.74
C GLU A 194 14.63 9.39 -11.51
N PHE A 195 14.27 8.12 -11.23
CA PHE A 195 13.45 7.76 -10.09
C PHE A 195 14.26 6.99 -9.06
N SER A 196 14.16 7.37 -7.80
CA SER A 196 14.69 6.63 -6.66
C SER A 196 13.60 6.35 -5.63
N GLU A 197 13.61 5.16 -5.01
CA GLU A 197 12.72 4.88 -3.90
C GLU A 197 13.32 5.40 -2.59
N ALA A 198 12.48 6.00 -1.75
CA ALA A 198 12.92 6.57 -0.47
C ALA A 198 11.86 6.33 0.62
N ASN A 199 12.32 6.34 1.87
CA ASN A 199 11.42 6.46 3.01
C ASN A 199 10.74 7.85 2.99
N PRO A 200 9.51 7.98 3.52
CA PRO A 200 8.72 9.21 3.45
C PRO A 200 9.22 10.31 4.41
N ASP A 201 10.43 10.77 4.19
CA ASP A 201 11.02 11.96 4.82
C ASP A 201 11.30 13.02 3.75
N LEU A 202 10.41 14.01 3.67
CA LEU A 202 10.45 15.00 2.60
C LEU A 202 11.74 15.81 2.57
N ALA A 203 12.32 16.14 3.73
CA ALA A 203 13.55 16.91 3.79
C ALA A 203 14.72 16.11 3.19
N THR A 204 14.85 14.85 3.56
CA THR A 204 15.87 13.94 3.02
C THR A 204 15.65 13.67 1.53
N MET A 205 14.40 13.45 1.11
CA MET A 205 14.06 13.23 -0.30
C MET A 205 14.44 14.42 -1.17
N LEU A 206 14.09 15.64 -0.75
CA LEU A 206 14.42 16.87 -1.48
C LEU A 206 15.89 17.30 -1.34
N ALA A 207 16.64 16.76 -0.38
CA ALA A 207 18.08 17.00 -0.32
C ALA A 207 18.81 16.31 -1.48
N THR A 208 18.28 15.20 -1.99
CA THR A 208 18.91 14.37 -3.03
C THR A 208 18.23 14.44 -4.39
N CYS A 209 16.94 14.78 -4.45
CA CYS A 209 16.16 14.85 -5.68
C CYS A 209 15.54 16.25 -5.89
N ASP A 210 15.13 16.55 -7.14
CA ASP A 210 14.47 17.81 -7.48
C ASP A 210 13.03 17.83 -7.00
N ALA A 211 12.38 16.67 -6.99
CA ALA A 211 11.02 16.49 -6.50
C ALA A 211 10.89 15.23 -5.64
N ALA A 212 9.82 15.18 -4.85
CA ALA A 212 9.50 14.05 -3.97
C ALA A 212 8.01 13.75 -4.00
N LEU A 213 7.67 12.46 -4.11
CA LEU A 213 6.32 11.95 -3.90
C LEU A 213 6.11 11.66 -2.41
N LEU A 214 5.07 12.22 -1.83
CA LEU A 214 4.66 12.00 -0.44
C LEU A 214 3.21 11.54 -0.40
N ILE A 215 2.87 10.58 0.48
CA ILE A 215 1.53 10.03 0.59
C ILE A 215 0.98 10.03 2.03
N GLY A 216 -0.34 9.80 2.13
CA GLY A 216 -1.03 9.57 3.40
C GLY A 216 -1.11 10.80 4.30
N ASP A 217 -1.13 10.58 5.60
CA ASP A 217 -1.31 11.64 6.58
C ASP A 217 -0.19 12.71 6.57
N PRO A 218 1.10 12.36 6.29
CA PRO A 218 2.14 13.36 6.05
C PRO A 218 1.85 14.30 4.88
N ALA A 219 1.35 13.75 3.76
CA ALA A 219 0.97 14.54 2.59
C ALA A 219 -0.24 15.42 2.89
N LEU A 220 -1.26 14.91 3.57
CA LEU A 220 -2.43 15.69 3.98
C LEU A 220 -2.04 16.86 4.88
N ARG A 221 -1.16 16.64 5.85
CA ARG A 221 -0.60 17.73 6.70
C ARG A 221 0.07 18.80 5.87
N MET A 222 0.86 18.39 4.87
CA MET A 222 1.55 19.30 3.95
C MET A 222 0.55 20.09 3.10
N ALA A 223 -0.47 19.44 2.53
CA ALA A 223 -1.50 20.11 1.74
C ALA A 223 -2.18 21.20 2.55
N LEU A 224 -2.61 20.87 3.78
CA LEU A 224 -3.29 21.81 4.68
C LEU A 224 -2.40 22.98 5.08
N ALA A 225 -1.12 22.74 5.33
CA ALA A 225 -0.16 23.82 5.63
C ALA A 225 0.04 24.74 4.41
N ALA A 226 0.19 24.16 3.22
CA ALA A 226 0.38 24.92 1.99
C ALA A 226 -0.86 25.76 1.63
N GLU A 227 -2.06 25.20 1.73
CA GLU A 227 -3.33 25.86 1.35
C GLU A 227 -3.63 27.14 2.13
N GLN A 228 -3.04 27.32 3.31
CA GLN A 228 -3.14 28.57 4.08
C GLN A 228 -2.36 29.74 3.46
N HIS A 229 -1.45 29.47 2.51
CA HIS A 229 -0.47 30.41 2.03
C HIS A 229 -0.38 30.51 0.51
N VAL A 230 -1.33 29.90 -0.21
CA VAL A 230 -1.21 29.60 -1.63
C VAL A 230 -1.40 30.82 -2.54
N ALA A 231 -0.46 30.96 -3.49
CA ALA A 231 -0.74 31.57 -4.79
C ALA A 231 -0.85 30.45 -5.85
N PRO A 232 -1.83 30.45 -6.77
CA PRO A 232 -1.88 29.50 -7.88
C PRO A 232 -0.67 29.72 -8.79
N GLY A 233 0.13 28.67 -9.02
CA GLY A 233 1.18 28.65 -10.02
C GLY A 233 0.61 28.65 -11.44
N ARG A 234 1.43 29.03 -12.43
CA ARG A 234 1.02 29.08 -13.85
C ARG A 234 0.70 27.69 -14.42
N ASP A 235 1.22 26.63 -13.81
CA ASP A 235 1.09 25.22 -14.21
C ASP A 235 0.07 24.45 -13.39
N GLY A 236 -0.77 25.14 -12.60
CA GLY A 236 -1.77 24.50 -11.72
C GLY A 236 -1.22 24.03 -10.36
N ALA A 237 0.07 24.20 -10.12
CA ALA A 237 0.68 23.89 -8.81
C ALA A 237 0.22 24.88 -7.75
N LEU A 238 0.20 24.42 -6.49
CA LEU A 238 0.18 25.30 -5.33
C LEU A 238 1.63 25.74 -5.06
N VAL A 239 1.91 27.04 -5.04
CA VAL A 239 3.26 27.56 -4.85
C VAL A 239 3.35 28.29 -3.52
N CYS A 240 4.28 27.87 -2.66
CA CYS A 240 4.57 28.50 -1.39
C CYS A 240 6.09 28.50 -1.10
N THR A 241 6.50 29.18 -0.04
CA THR A 241 7.91 29.09 0.41
C THR A 241 8.13 27.81 1.18
N GLY A 242 9.34 27.27 1.12
CA GLY A 242 9.69 26.09 1.92
C GLY A 242 9.53 26.34 3.42
N ALA A 243 9.78 27.57 3.91
CA ALA A 243 9.57 27.91 5.31
C ALA A 243 8.11 27.72 5.77
N GLN A 244 7.12 27.95 4.90
CA GLN A 244 5.70 27.77 5.21
C GLN A 244 5.29 26.30 5.40
N ILE A 245 6.10 25.38 4.91
CA ILE A 245 5.88 23.93 5.02
C ILE A 245 6.97 23.21 5.84
N GLY A 246 7.74 23.98 6.64
CA GLY A 246 8.78 23.40 7.51
C GLY A 246 10.10 23.08 6.83
N LEU A 247 10.35 23.58 5.62
CA LEU A 247 11.58 23.40 4.84
C LEU A 247 12.27 24.73 4.55
N PRO A 248 12.76 25.48 5.57
CA PRO A 248 13.27 26.83 5.41
C PRO A 248 14.51 26.94 4.50
N GLN A 249 15.21 25.81 4.28
CA GLN A 249 16.36 25.74 3.36
C GLN A 249 15.96 25.79 1.88
N ILE A 250 14.67 25.62 1.56
CA ILE A 250 14.13 25.68 0.19
C ILE A 250 13.37 27.00 0.03
N SER A 251 13.76 27.82 -0.93
CA SER A 251 13.15 29.14 -1.15
C SER A 251 11.68 29.02 -1.58
N TRP A 252 11.42 28.21 -2.60
CA TRP A 252 10.10 27.99 -3.19
C TRP A 252 9.84 26.51 -3.43
N VAL A 253 8.61 26.10 -3.26
CA VAL A 253 8.13 24.75 -3.60
C VAL A 253 6.86 24.84 -4.43
N HIS A 254 6.75 23.89 -5.37
CA HIS A 254 5.60 23.63 -6.21
C HIS A 254 4.97 22.33 -5.76
N ILE A 255 3.68 22.34 -5.45
CA ILE A 255 2.97 21.18 -4.91
C ILE A 255 1.88 20.80 -5.89
N TYR A 256 1.92 19.56 -6.36
CA TYR A 256 0.97 18.96 -7.30
C TYR A 256 0.20 17.84 -6.60
N ASP A 257 -1.14 17.90 -6.64
CA ASP A 257 -1.98 16.78 -6.21
C ASP A 257 -2.01 15.74 -7.34
N VAL A 258 -1.53 14.53 -7.03
CA VAL A 258 -1.38 13.44 -8.02
C VAL A 258 -2.71 13.06 -8.66
N VAL A 259 -3.80 13.08 -7.89
CA VAL A 259 -5.14 12.74 -8.41
C VAL A 259 -5.69 13.88 -9.26
N HIS A 260 -5.43 15.12 -8.89
CA HIS A 260 -5.81 16.27 -9.73
C HIS A 260 -5.09 16.25 -11.09
N GLU A 261 -3.80 15.93 -11.10
CA GLU A 261 -3.04 15.80 -12.35
C GLU A 261 -3.49 14.60 -13.19
N TRP A 262 -3.89 13.50 -12.53
CA TRP A 262 -4.52 12.35 -13.20
C TRP A 262 -5.85 12.74 -13.85
N TRP A 263 -6.71 13.46 -13.11
CA TRP A 263 -7.97 13.96 -13.63
C TRP A 263 -7.77 14.93 -14.81
N GLN A 264 -6.79 15.83 -14.71
CA GLN A 264 -6.41 16.73 -15.82
C GLN A 264 -5.91 15.98 -17.07
N LEU A 265 -5.38 14.79 -16.92
CA LEU A 265 -4.91 13.96 -18.03
C LEU A 265 -6.06 13.14 -18.65
N THR A 266 -6.98 12.62 -17.86
CA THR A 266 -7.90 11.55 -18.26
C THR A 266 -9.38 11.88 -18.10
N GLU A 267 -9.72 12.90 -17.31
CA GLU A 267 -11.08 13.21 -16.84
C GLU A 267 -11.73 12.02 -16.14
N ARG A 268 -10.92 11.15 -15.48
CA ARG A 268 -11.36 9.93 -14.76
C ARG A 268 -10.98 9.99 -13.28
N PRO A 269 -11.79 9.35 -12.42
CA PRO A 269 -11.42 9.12 -11.03
C PRO A 269 -10.12 8.32 -10.93
N ALA A 270 -9.39 8.50 -9.82
CA ALA A 270 -8.28 7.64 -9.46
C ALA A 270 -8.71 6.66 -8.36
N VAL A 271 -8.65 5.36 -8.62
CA VAL A 271 -8.79 4.32 -7.60
C VAL A 271 -7.41 3.97 -7.05
N LEU A 272 -7.20 4.27 -5.78
CA LEU A 272 -5.89 4.18 -5.13
C LEU A 272 -5.67 2.84 -4.46
N ALA A 273 -6.74 2.33 -3.79
CA ALA A 273 -6.72 1.05 -3.11
C ALA A 273 -8.10 0.38 -3.15
N VAL A 274 -8.09 -0.94 -3.06
CA VAL A 274 -9.29 -1.79 -3.01
C VAL A 274 -9.13 -2.88 -1.96
N TRP A 275 -10.25 -3.37 -1.43
CA TRP A 275 -10.26 -4.60 -0.66
C TRP A 275 -10.19 -5.81 -1.60
N ALA A 276 -9.21 -6.68 -1.40
CA ALA A 276 -9.06 -7.89 -2.20
C ALA A 276 -8.68 -9.10 -1.35
N ALA A 277 -9.03 -10.27 -1.86
CA ALA A 277 -8.75 -11.56 -1.24
C ALA A 277 -8.61 -12.65 -2.31
N ARG A 278 -8.25 -13.87 -1.91
CA ARG A 278 -8.41 -15.05 -2.75
C ARG A 278 -9.91 -15.38 -2.91
N PRO A 279 -10.35 -15.88 -4.08
CA PRO A 279 -11.79 -16.12 -4.33
C PRO A 279 -12.46 -17.02 -3.29
N GLU A 280 -11.77 -18.04 -2.77
CA GLU A 280 -12.26 -18.97 -1.77
C GLU A 280 -12.53 -18.36 -0.39
N ILE A 281 -11.97 -17.18 -0.13
CA ILE A 281 -12.15 -16.45 1.14
C ILE A 281 -13.41 -15.61 1.12
N VAL A 282 -13.81 -15.08 -0.04
CA VAL A 282 -14.91 -14.11 -0.14
C VAL A 282 -16.24 -14.83 -0.20
N THR A 283 -17.07 -14.62 0.81
CA THR A 283 -18.48 -15.05 0.86
C THR A 283 -19.40 -13.83 0.83
N ALA A 284 -20.70 -14.06 0.59
CA ALA A 284 -21.68 -12.99 0.68
C ALA A 284 -21.72 -12.35 2.07
N GLU A 285 -21.48 -13.13 3.13
CA GLU A 285 -21.38 -12.62 4.51
C GLU A 285 -20.15 -11.72 4.69
N VAL A 286 -18.96 -12.15 4.22
CA VAL A 286 -17.75 -11.33 4.28
C VAL A 286 -17.95 -10.03 3.54
N ALA A 287 -18.49 -10.05 2.30
CA ALA A 287 -18.76 -8.84 1.53
C ALA A 287 -19.74 -7.89 2.25
N ALA A 288 -20.81 -8.44 2.85
CA ALA A 288 -21.77 -7.67 3.62
C ALA A 288 -21.16 -7.02 4.88
N ASP A 289 -20.30 -7.74 5.59
CA ASP A 289 -19.60 -7.21 6.78
C ASP A 289 -18.69 -6.02 6.46
N PHE A 290 -17.97 -6.06 5.33
CA PHE A 290 -17.11 -4.95 4.93
C PHE A 290 -17.94 -3.71 4.56
N ASN A 291 -19.06 -3.89 3.86
CA ASN A 291 -20.00 -2.81 3.57
C ASN A 291 -20.64 -2.26 4.86
N ALA A 292 -21.03 -3.14 5.80
CA ALA A 292 -21.58 -2.73 7.09
C ALA A 292 -20.54 -1.97 7.94
N SER A 293 -19.27 -2.36 7.86
CA SER A 293 -18.19 -1.65 8.55
C SER A 293 -18.02 -0.22 8.02
N LEU A 294 -18.04 -0.02 6.68
CA LEU A 294 -18.01 1.31 6.08
C LEU A 294 -19.26 2.13 6.47
N ALA A 295 -20.46 1.55 6.37
CA ALA A 295 -21.70 2.25 6.74
C ALA A 295 -21.65 2.74 8.19
N TYR A 296 -21.16 1.89 9.11
CA TYR A 296 -20.94 2.28 10.50
C TYR A 296 -19.90 3.41 10.61
N GLY A 297 -18.79 3.33 9.89
CA GLY A 297 -17.75 4.37 9.89
C GLY A 297 -18.24 5.72 9.38
N LEU A 298 -19.01 5.73 8.30
CA LEU A 298 -19.60 6.97 7.76
C LEU A 298 -20.62 7.61 8.71
N ALA A 299 -21.37 6.80 9.46
CA ALA A 299 -22.28 7.28 10.50
C ALA A 299 -21.54 7.87 11.72
N HIS A 300 -20.26 7.48 11.94
CA HIS A 300 -19.42 7.91 13.07
C HIS A 300 -18.24 8.77 12.61
N LEU A 301 -18.37 9.48 11.49
CA LEU A 301 -17.32 10.39 11.00
C LEU A 301 -16.94 11.48 12.01
N PRO A 302 -17.88 12.11 12.77
CA PRO A 302 -17.48 13.10 13.76
C PRO A 302 -16.50 12.56 14.81
N GLU A 303 -16.72 11.35 15.33
CA GLU A 303 -15.85 10.71 16.31
C GLU A 303 -14.49 10.38 15.70
N ILE A 304 -14.47 9.86 14.46
CA ILE A 304 -13.22 9.60 13.72
C ILE A 304 -12.42 10.89 13.53
N CYS A 305 -13.09 11.98 13.13
CA CYS A 305 -12.43 13.27 12.92
C CYS A 305 -11.88 13.86 14.22
N ALA A 306 -12.63 13.76 15.34
CA ALA A 306 -12.19 14.24 16.63
C ALA A 306 -11.00 13.44 17.19
N GLU A 307 -10.97 12.12 16.99
CA GLU A 307 -9.84 11.26 17.33
C GLU A 307 -8.61 11.63 16.49
N ALA A 308 -8.77 11.68 15.16
CA ALA A 308 -7.70 12.02 14.23
C ALA A 308 -7.15 13.44 14.42
N ALA A 309 -7.99 14.43 14.77
CA ALA A 309 -7.56 15.79 15.03
C ALA A 309 -6.58 15.85 16.20
N ARG A 310 -6.80 15.04 17.23
CA ARG A 310 -5.88 14.95 18.39
C ARG A 310 -4.58 14.25 18.06
N GLU A 311 -4.64 13.16 17.26
CA GLU A 311 -3.46 12.37 16.88
C GLU A 311 -2.59 13.10 15.86
N LEU A 312 -3.22 13.65 14.81
CA LEU A 312 -2.52 14.31 13.72
C LEU A 312 -2.22 15.78 13.99
N GLN A 313 -2.78 16.37 15.04
CA GLN A 313 -2.68 17.82 15.33
C GLN A 313 -3.13 18.66 14.13
N LEU A 314 -4.26 18.28 13.53
CA LEU A 314 -4.88 18.95 12.37
C LEU A 314 -6.29 19.41 12.72
N PRO A 315 -6.82 20.47 12.06
CA PRO A 315 -8.18 20.96 12.33
C PRO A 315 -9.23 19.91 11.99
N GLU A 316 -10.10 19.58 12.92
CA GLU A 316 -11.18 18.59 12.75
C GLU A 316 -12.07 18.89 11.52
N LYS A 317 -12.37 20.17 11.28
CA LYS A 317 -13.16 20.62 10.13
C LYS A 317 -12.50 20.20 8.80
N GLU A 318 -11.18 20.33 8.68
CA GLU A 318 -10.42 19.96 7.49
C GLU A 318 -10.38 18.45 7.30
N LEU A 319 -10.26 17.68 8.39
CA LEU A 319 -10.31 16.23 8.34
C LEU A 319 -11.71 15.73 7.93
N ALA A 320 -12.77 16.38 8.42
CA ALA A 320 -14.13 16.07 8.01
C ALA A 320 -14.38 16.38 6.52
N LEU A 321 -13.86 17.51 6.03
CA LEU A 321 -13.90 17.85 4.61
C LEU A 321 -13.13 16.82 3.77
N TYR A 322 -11.93 16.47 4.18
CA TYR A 322 -11.10 15.45 3.53
C TYR A 322 -11.83 14.12 3.38
N LEU A 323 -12.36 13.56 4.47
CA LEU A 323 -13.02 12.25 4.46
C LEU A 323 -14.35 12.24 3.71
N ARG A 324 -15.06 13.39 3.63
CA ARG A 324 -16.38 13.48 2.99
C ARG A 324 -16.33 13.84 1.52
N THR A 325 -15.33 14.63 1.09
CA THR A 325 -15.33 15.22 -0.25
C THR A 325 -14.12 14.83 -1.09
N ASN A 326 -12.98 14.55 -0.48
CA ASN A 326 -11.79 14.14 -1.21
C ASN A 326 -11.67 12.62 -1.37
N ILE A 327 -12.20 11.86 -0.41
CA ILE A 327 -12.21 10.40 -0.50
C ILE A 327 -13.57 9.90 -0.98
N ASP A 328 -13.55 9.10 -2.03
CA ASP A 328 -14.68 8.33 -2.51
C ASP A 328 -14.48 6.86 -2.10
N TYR A 329 -15.39 6.37 -1.26
CA TYR A 329 -15.34 4.99 -0.75
C TYR A 329 -16.03 3.98 -1.66
N SER A 330 -16.72 4.44 -2.70
CA SER A 330 -17.42 3.56 -3.63
C SER A 330 -16.48 2.97 -4.68
N LEU A 331 -16.85 1.81 -5.21
CA LEU A 331 -16.26 1.25 -6.42
C LEU A 331 -17.35 1.20 -7.50
N ASP A 332 -17.84 2.37 -7.88
CA ASP A 332 -18.87 2.54 -8.88
C ASP A 332 -18.37 2.36 -10.33
N ALA A 333 -19.27 2.48 -11.30
CA ALA A 333 -18.93 2.30 -12.70
C ALA A 333 -17.90 3.32 -13.22
N GLU A 334 -17.89 4.56 -12.70
CA GLU A 334 -16.92 5.57 -13.10
C GLU A 334 -15.55 5.29 -12.48
N ASN A 335 -15.51 4.88 -11.21
CA ASN A 335 -14.29 4.44 -10.56
C ASN A 335 -13.67 3.23 -11.29
N LEU A 336 -14.49 2.27 -11.74
CA LEU A 336 -14.02 1.14 -12.53
C LEU A 336 -13.47 1.56 -13.89
N LYS A 337 -14.06 2.56 -14.55
CA LYS A 337 -13.48 3.13 -15.79
C LYS A 337 -12.11 3.74 -15.53
N GLY A 338 -11.98 4.55 -14.46
CA GLY A 338 -10.68 5.13 -14.06
C GLY A 338 -9.63 4.09 -13.71
N LEU A 339 -10.04 3.01 -13.03
CA LEU A 339 -9.14 1.91 -12.69
C LEU A 339 -8.65 1.15 -13.93
N ASN A 340 -9.53 0.88 -14.90
CA ASN A 340 -9.14 0.27 -16.17
C ASN A 340 -8.21 1.16 -16.99
N GLU A 341 -8.48 2.47 -17.02
CA GLU A 341 -7.61 3.46 -17.67
C GLU A 341 -6.21 3.47 -17.04
N PHE A 342 -6.14 3.46 -15.70
CA PHE A 342 -4.89 3.36 -14.97
C PHE A 342 -4.09 2.11 -15.35
N PHE A 343 -4.75 0.93 -15.44
CA PHE A 343 -4.07 -0.30 -15.83
C PHE A 343 -3.61 -0.28 -17.28
N ALA A 344 -4.38 0.32 -18.20
CA ALA A 344 -3.97 0.49 -19.59
C ALA A 344 -2.69 1.34 -19.71
N HIS A 345 -2.63 2.47 -19.00
CA HIS A 345 -1.44 3.31 -18.94
C HIS A 345 -0.25 2.58 -18.29
N ALA A 346 -0.48 1.86 -17.19
CA ALA A 346 0.56 1.09 -16.51
C ALA A 346 1.15 -0.02 -17.41
N ALA A 347 0.31 -0.72 -18.17
CA ALA A 347 0.75 -1.72 -19.13
C ALA A 347 1.52 -1.10 -20.30
N ARG A 348 1.06 0.02 -20.85
CA ARG A 348 1.74 0.75 -21.92
C ARG A 348 3.17 1.18 -21.51
N LEU A 349 3.38 1.54 -20.26
CA LEU A 349 4.69 1.91 -19.71
C LEU A 349 5.51 0.72 -19.18
N GLY A 350 5.01 -0.52 -19.31
CA GLY A 350 5.70 -1.70 -18.79
C GLY A 350 5.78 -1.79 -17.26
N LEU A 351 4.96 -1.04 -16.53
CA LEU A 351 4.87 -1.07 -15.06
C LEU A 351 4.17 -2.34 -14.56
N VAL A 352 3.37 -2.93 -15.43
CA VAL A 352 2.77 -4.26 -15.31
C VAL A 352 2.89 -4.98 -16.65
N PRO A 353 2.94 -6.33 -16.69
CA PRO A 353 3.13 -7.08 -17.94
C PRO A 353 2.03 -6.83 -18.97
N GLN A 354 0.78 -6.73 -18.50
CA GLN A 354 -0.42 -6.45 -19.30
C GLN A 354 -1.54 -5.93 -18.38
N ALA A 355 -2.57 -5.33 -18.97
CA ALA A 355 -3.80 -4.97 -18.25
C ALA A 355 -4.75 -6.18 -18.24
N ASN A 356 -4.84 -6.88 -17.10
CA ASN A 356 -5.75 -7.99 -16.91
C ASN A 356 -7.16 -7.49 -16.54
N PRO A 357 -8.22 -8.20 -16.93
CA PRO A 357 -9.59 -7.91 -16.50
C PRO A 357 -9.71 -7.91 -14.97
N ILE A 358 -10.53 -6.99 -14.44
CA ILE A 358 -10.82 -6.90 -13.02
C ILE A 358 -11.84 -7.98 -12.65
N SER A 359 -11.53 -8.78 -11.62
CA SER A 359 -12.45 -9.74 -11.03
C SER A 359 -13.08 -9.16 -9.77
N ILE A 360 -14.40 -9.03 -9.75
CA ILE A 360 -15.16 -8.53 -8.60
C ILE A 360 -16.04 -9.67 -8.09
N PHE A 361 -16.09 -9.85 -6.77
CA PHE A 361 -16.96 -10.87 -6.18
C PHE A 361 -18.43 -10.55 -6.48
N ALA A 362 -19.12 -11.53 -7.05
CA ALA A 362 -20.57 -11.50 -7.23
C ALA A 362 -21.21 -12.57 -6.35
N ALA A 363 -22.03 -12.14 -5.39
CA ALA A 363 -22.78 -13.10 -4.58
C ALA A 363 -23.69 -13.97 -5.48
N PRO A 364 -23.76 -15.28 -5.26
CA PRO A 364 -24.68 -16.14 -6.00
C PRO A 364 -26.12 -15.58 -5.92
N ARG A 365 -26.75 -15.36 -7.05
CA ARG A 365 -28.17 -14.99 -7.07
C ARG A 365 -28.95 -16.13 -6.42
N LYS A 366 -29.71 -15.83 -5.34
CA LYS A 366 -30.71 -16.77 -4.84
C LYS A 366 -31.68 -17.03 -6.00
N ILE A 367 -31.59 -18.22 -6.58
CA ILE A 367 -32.62 -18.69 -7.52
C ILE A 367 -33.87 -18.81 -6.68
N GLY A 368 -34.82 -17.85 -6.82
CA GLY A 368 -36.09 -17.93 -6.20
C GLY A 368 -36.77 -19.20 -6.68
N THR A 369 -36.96 -20.16 -5.79
CA THR A 369 -37.92 -21.25 -6.00
C THR A 369 -39.29 -20.58 -6.03
N SER A 370 -39.79 -20.30 -7.23
CA SER A 370 -41.21 -20.00 -7.44
C SER A 370 -41.97 -21.25 -7.07
N HIS A 371 -42.68 -21.19 -5.95
CA HIS A 371 -43.75 -22.12 -5.59
C HIS A 371 -45.05 -21.70 -6.24
#